data_d1e714faa73367e97b0f3f726dc53436
#
_entry.id   d1e714faa73367e97b0f3f726dc53436
#
_cell.length_a   1.000
_cell.length_b   1.000
_cell.length_c   1.000
_cell.angle_alpha   90.00
_cell.angle_beta   90.00
_cell.angle_gamma   90.00
#
_symmetry.space_group_name_H-M   'P 1'
#
loop_
_entity.id
_entity.type
_entity.pdbx_description
1 polymer ?
#
loop_
_entity_poly.entity_id
_entity_poly.type
_entity_poly.pdbx_seq_one_letter_code
_entity_poly.pdbx_strand_id
1 'polypeptide(L)'
;MQEDLCLHEKQGQEHVLTAAVMCFPASWTLHEKIGRPLSAVHRPVAEYDADVTKRVQRLFDGIKPGRPMWRFNVLEYVRPDLFQPRSETDPRSGDEDYGYGAYIRSEHQALVRLPRSGAVLFAIHTYLIKKPA
;
A
#
# COMPACT_ATOMS: atom_id res chain seq x y z
N MET A 1 -0.68 7.23 -16.19
CA MET A 1 0.20 6.25 -15.52
C MET A 1 -0.68 5.27 -14.77
N GLN A 2 -0.42 3.99 -14.85
CA GLN A 2 -1.28 2.94 -14.29
C GLN A 2 -0.71 2.34 -13.01
N GLU A 3 0.30 2.96 -12.45
CA GLU A 3 0.97 2.56 -11.22
C GLU A 3 0.81 3.64 -10.15
N ASP A 4 0.60 3.21 -8.91
CA ASP A 4 0.89 4.04 -7.76
C ASP A 4 2.34 3.84 -7.36
N LEU A 5 3.05 4.91 -7.09
CA LEU A 5 4.46 4.88 -6.74
C LEU A 5 4.67 5.56 -5.39
N CYS A 6 5.19 4.82 -4.42
CA CYS A 6 5.49 5.31 -3.07
C CYS A 6 6.99 5.15 -2.79
N LEU A 7 7.66 6.24 -2.50
CA LEU A 7 9.09 6.24 -2.19
C LEU A 7 9.29 6.26 -0.67
N HIS A 8 10.06 5.31 -0.18
CA HIS A 8 10.39 5.19 1.23
C HIS A 8 11.88 5.33 1.44
N GLU A 9 12.26 6.23 2.32
CA GLU A 9 13.65 6.46 2.72
C GLU A 9 13.85 6.07 4.17
N LYS A 10 14.98 5.43 4.46
CA LYS A 10 15.30 5.06 5.84
C LYS A 10 15.73 6.28 6.63
N GLN A 11 15.02 6.54 7.72
CA GLN A 11 15.30 7.60 8.67
C GLN A 11 15.37 6.98 10.07
N GLY A 12 16.58 6.92 10.63
CA GLY A 12 16.81 6.20 11.89
C GLY A 12 16.55 4.69 11.73
N GLN A 13 15.60 4.18 12.50
CA GLN A 13 15.24 2.75 12.50
C GLN A 13 14.08 2.39 11.58
N GLU A 14 13.40 3.38 10.99
CA GLU A 14 12.22 3.17 10.20
C GLU A 14 12.34 3.70 8.76
N HIS A 15 11.55 3.15 7.87
CA HIS A 15 11.32 3.71 6.54
C HIS A 15 10.14 4.68 6.60
N VAL A 16 10.35 5.86 6.04
CA VAL A 16 9.38 6.97 5.99
C VAL A 16 8.91 7.14 4.55
N LEU A 17 7.61 7.34 4.34
CA LEU A 17 7.05 7.68 3.04
C LEU A 17 7.40 9.13 2.70
N THR A 18 8.41 9.35 1.86
CA THR A 18 8.94 10.70 1.57
C THR A 18 8.40 11.31 0.29
N ALA A 19 7.98 10.49 -0.66
CA ALA A 19 7.34 10.96 -1.90
C ALA A 19 6.37 9.91 -2.44
N ALA A 20 5.31 10.34 -3.13
CA ALA A 20 4.42 9.43 -3.82
C ALA A 20 3.69 10.09 -5.00
N VAL A 21 3.31 9.24 -5.95
CA VAL A 21 2.27 9.52 -6.94
C VAL A 21 1.18 8.48 -6.73
N MET A 22 -0.01 8.94 -6.35
CA MET A 22 -1.14 8.09 -6.02
C MET A 22 -2.29 8.37 -6.98
N CYS A 23 -2.57 7.39 -7.84
CA CYS A 23 -3.63 7.47 -8.85
C CYS A 23 -4.86 6.62 -8.47
N PHE A 24 -4.63 5.51 -7.75
CA PHE A 24 -5.66 4.50 -7.47
C PHE A 24 -5.73 4.13 -5.98
N PRO A 25 -5.94 5.10 -5.08
CA PRO A 25 -5.97 4.82 -3.65
C PRO A 25 -7.09 3.83 -3.32
N ALA A 26 -6.79 2.86 -2.47
CA ALA A 26 -7.73 1.89 -1.96
C ALA A 26 -7.94 2.12 -0.46
N SER A 27 -8.98 2.88 -0.11
CA SER A 27 -9.39 3.17 1.26
C SER A 27 -8.34 3.90 2.10
N TRP A 28 -7.58 4.82 1.50
CA TRP A 28 -6.66 5.73 2.18
C TRP A 28 -6.39 7.00 1.37
N THR A 29 -5.79 8.01 2.00
CA THR A 29 -5.44 9.28 1.37
C THR A 29 -3.98 9.62 1.59
N LEU A 30 -3.31 10.12 0.55
CA LEU A 30 -1.87 10.38 0.56
C LEU A 30 -1.48 11.44 1.59
N HIS A 31 -2.25 12.53 1.71
CA HIS A 31 -1.91 13.63 2.62
C HIS A 31 -1.87 13.21 4.09
N GLU A 32 -2.56 12.13 4.47
CA GLU A 32 -2.53 11.57 5.81
C GLU A 32 -1.32 10.64 6.05
N LYS A 33 -0.63 10.21 4.99
CA LYS A 33 0.46 9.22 5.05
C LYS A 33 1.83 9.80 4.75
N ILE A 34 1.89 10.81 3.89
CA ILE A 34 3.17 11.42 3.49
C ILE A 34 3.93 11.97 4.70
N GLY A 35 5.23 11.73 4.74
CA GLY A 35 6.10 12.13 5.85
C GLY A 35 6.01 11.23 7.09
N ARG A 36 5.19 10.16 7.06
CA ARG A 36 5.04 9.25 8.21
C ARG A 36 5.86 7.97 8.03
N PRO A 37 6.36 7.40 9.15
CA PRO A 37 6.99 6.08 9.12
C PRO A 37 5.98 4.97 8.84
N LEU A 38 6.45 3.82 8.35
CA LEU A 38 5.60 2.68 8.01
C LEU A 38 4.71 2.22 9.16
N SER A 39 5.18 2.30 10.41
CA SER A 39 4.40 2.00 11.60
C SER A 39 3.16 2.91 11.75
N ALA A 40 3.30 4.19 11.40
CA ALA A 40 2.21 5.15 11.46
C ALA A 40 1.28 5.08 10.23
N VAL A 41 1.85 4.80 9.04
CA VAL A 41 1.07 4.63 7.80
C VAL A 41 0.04 3.50 7.94
N HIS A 42 0.40 2.40 8.61
CA HIS A 42 -0.45 1.22 8.76
C HIS A 42 -1.26 1.19 10.06
N ARG A 43 -1.17 2.22 10.90
CA ARG A 43 -1.89 2.27 12.19
C ARG A 43 -3.39 1.98 12.11
N PRO A 44 -4.14 2.39 11.05
CA PRO A 44 -5.55 2.06 10.92
C PRO A 44 -5.84 0.59 10.62
N VAL A 45 -4.84 -0.22 10.30
CA VAL A 45 -4.98 -1.65 10.00
C VAL A 45 -4.86 -2.44 11.30
N ALA A 46 -5.95 -3.04 11.77
CA ALA A 46 -6.02 -3.73 13.07
C ALA A 46 -5.00 -4.87 13.20
N GLU A 47 -4.68 -5.55 12.10
CA GLU A 47 -3.73 -6.65 12.03
C GLU A 47 -2.26 -6.20 12.01
N TYR A 48 -2.02 -4.88 11.93
CA TYR A 48 -0.67 -4.32 11.86
C TYR A 48 -0.14 -3.98 13.26
N ASP A 49 0.23 -5.01 14.01
CA ASP A 49 0.79 -4.90 15.35
C ASP A 49 2.32 -4.60 15.36
N ALA A 50 2.91 -4.56 16.55
CA ALA A 50 4.34 -4.29 16.72
C ALA A 50 5.24 -5.36 16.08
N ASP A 51 4.79 -6.63 16.03
CA ASP A 51 5.58 -7.71 15.43
C ASP A 51 5.52 -7.65 13.91
N VAL A 52 4.36 -7.35 13.34
CA VAL A 52 4.20 -7.10 11.90
C VAL A 52 5.03 -5.89 11.49
N THR A 53 5.01 -4.80 12.27
CA THR A 53 5.85 -3.61 12.04
C THR A 53 7.33 -3.99 11.93
N LYS A 54 7.86 -4.75 12.88
CA LYS A 54 9.27 -5.19 12.85
C LYS A 54 9.59 -6.06 11.64
N ARG A 55 8.67 -6.96 11.26
CA ARG A 55 8.84 -7.83 10.09
C ARG A 55 8.87 -7.02 8.80
N VAL A 56 8.00 -6.03 8.66
CA VAL A 56 7.95 -5.16 7.49
C VAL A 56 9.22 -4.31 7.40
N GLN A 57 9.73 -3.75 8.52
CA GLN A 57 11.00 -3.03 8.52
C GLN A 57 12.17 -3.93 8.10
N ARG A 58 12.25 -5.16 8.60
CA ARG A 58 13.27 -6.13 8.16
C ARG A 58 13.17 -6.47 6.69
N LEU A 59 11.94 -6.60 6.17
CA LEU A 59 11.69 -6.82 4.75
C LEU A 59 12.27 -5.66 3.93
N PHE A 60 11.95 -4.43 4.29
CA PHE A 60 12.48 -3.23 3.62
C PHE A 60 14.01 -3.15 3.71
N ASP A 61 14.59 -3.43 4.87
CA ASP A 61 16.06 -3.46 5.04
C ASP A 61 16.72 -4.54 4.18
N GLY A 62 16.06 -5.68 3.99
CA GLY A 62 16.58 -6.83 3.25
C GLY A 62 16.53 -6.70 1.72
N ILE A 63 15.79 -5.74 1.16
CA ILE A 63 15.68 -5.55 -0.28
C ILE A 63 17.02 -5.04 -0.82
N LYS A 64 17.55 -5.71 -1.84
CA LYS A 64 18.83 -5.36 -2.47
C LYS A 64 18.62 -4.78 -3.88
N PRO A 65 19.48 -3.86 -4.34
CA PRO A 65 19.47 -3.42 -5.72
C PRO A 65 19.55 -4.60 -6.70
N GLY A 66 18.75 -4.55 -7.77
CA GLY A 66 18.69 -5.61 -8.76
C GLY A 66 17.95 -6.88 -8.33
N ARG A 67 17.43 -6.92 -7.10
CA ARG A 67 16.64 -8.05 -6.56
C ARG A 67 15.31 -7.55 -6.01
N PRO A 68 14.33 -7.21 -6.87
CA PRO A 68 13.02 -6.75 -6.44
C PRO A 68 12.25 -7.89 -5.77
N MET A 69 11.38 -7.51 -4.86
CA MET A 69 10.39 -8.40 -4.27
C MET A 69 9.01 -7.99 -4.78
N TRP A 70 8.10 -8.96 -4.91
CA TRP A 70 6.74 -8.66 -5.31
C TRP A 70 5.75 -9.64 -4.65
N ARG A 71 4.51 -9.20 -4.57
CA ARG A 71 3.38 -10.00 -4.12
C ARG A 71 2.09 -9.53 -4.79
N PHE A 72 1.05 -10.32 -4.70
CA PHE A 72 -0.32 -9.92 -4.98
C PHE A 72 -1.14 -9.90 -3.70
N ASN A 73 -2.11 -8.99 -3.64
CA ASN A 73 -3.28 -9.13 -2.78
C ASN A 73 -4.53 -9.31 -3.66
N VAL A 74 -5.60 -9.81 -3.08
CA VAL A 74 -6.91 -9.94 -3.74
C VAL A 74 -7.98 -9.66 -2.72
N LEU A 75 -8.85 -8.70 -3.01
CA LEU A 75 -9.98 -8.32 -2.16
C LEU A 75 -11.24 -8.16 -3.00
N GLU A 76 -12.38 -8.41 -2.40
CA GLU A 76 -13.67 -8.14 -3.03
C GLU A 76 -14.13 -6.72 -2.70
N TYR A 77 -14.64 -6.02 -3.72
CA TYR A 77 -15.10 -4.65 -3.60
C TYR A 77 -16.54 -4.52 -4.10
N VAL A 78 -17.30 -3.64 -3.46
CA VAL A 78 -18.68 -3.33 -3.85
C VAL A 78 -18.70 -2.40 -5.05
N ARG A 79 -17.77 -1.45 -5.11
CA ARG A 79 -17.71 -0.40 -6.14
C ARG A 79 -16.67 -0.69 -7.22
N PRO A 80 -16.97 -0.32 -8.50
CA PRO A 80 -16.05 -0.54 -9.61
C PRO A 80 -14.98 0.53 -9.75
N ASP A 81 -14.94 1.52 -8.86
CA ASP A 81 -14.03 2.66 -9.01
C ASP A 81 -12.59 2.24 -8.69
N LEU A 82 -11.65 2.65 -9.53
CA LEU A 82 -10.23 2.50 -9.24
C LEU A 82 -9.77 3.52 -8.19
N PHE A 83 -10.31 4.73 -8.23
CA PHE A 83 -10.02 5.79 -7.28
C PHE A 83 -11.00 5.75 -6.11
N GLN A 84 -10.54 5.23 -4.96
CA GLN A 84 -11.35 5.07 -3.75
C GLN A 84 -10.61 5.64 -2.53
N PRO A 85 -10.42 6.98 -2.45
CA PRO A 85 -9.79 7.60 -1.29
C PRO A 85 -10.72 7.51 -0.08
N ARG A 86 -10.12 7.38 1.11
CA ARG A 86 -10.82 7.39 2.39
C ARG A 86 -9.94 8.04 3.45
N SER A 87 -10.53 8.91 4.28
CA SER A 87 -9.84 9.48 5.43
C SER A 87 -9.73 8.45 6.58
N GLU A 88 -8.70 8.57 7.40
CA GLU A 88 -8.55 7.80 8.64
C GLU A 88 -9.70 8.06 9.64
N THR A 89 -10.34 9.25 9.55
CA THR A 89 -11.45 9.66 10.40
C THR A 89 -12.81 9.21 9.88
N ASP A 90 -12.89 8.72 8.64
CA ASP A 90 -14.16 8.25 8.08
C ASP A 90 -14.61 6.97 8.80
N PRO A 91 -15.91 6.87 9.17
CA PRO A 91 -16.45 5.66 9.79
C PRO A 91 -16.21 4.44 8.87
N ARG A 92 -15.68 3.38 9.42
CA ARG A 92 -15.64 2.09 8.72
C ARG A 92 -16.95 1.36 8.99
N SER A 93 -17.92 1.50 8.11
CA SER A 93 -19.05 0.57 8.04
C SER A 93 -18.53 -0.70 7.39
N GLY A 94 -18.60 -1.82 8.11
CA GLY A 94 -17.85 -3.04 7.81
C GLY A 94 -18.03 -3.68 6.43
N ASP A 95 -19.05 -3.29 5.64
CA ASP A 95 -19.44 -4.00 4.42
C ASP A 95 -19.41 -3.14 3.15
N GLU A 96 -19.04 -1.87 3.23
CA GLU A 96 -19.24 -0.95 2.09
C GLU A 96 -18.11 -0.97 1.06
N ASP A 97 -16.89 -1.35 1.45
CA ASP A 97 -15.74 -1.23 0.56
C ASP A 97 -15.16 -2.59 0.13
N TYR A 98 -15.15 -3.61 0.99
CA TYR A 98 -14.61 -4.93 0.68
C TYR A 98 -15.30 -6.03 1.49
N GLY A 99 -15.23 -7.26 1.00
CA GLY A 99 -15.74 -8.45 1.67
C GLY A 99 -16.68 -9.28 0.80
N TYR A 100 -17.80 -8.72 0.32
CA TYR A 100 -18.80 -9.46 -0.47
C TYR A 100 -19.22 -8.70 -1.74
N GLY A 101 -18.31 -7.98 -2.36
CA GLY A 101 -18.61 -7.16 -3.53
C GLY A 101 -18.73 -7.94 -4.84
N ALA A 102 -19.34 -7.29 -5.84
CA ALA A 102 -19.44 -7.81 -7.20
C ALA A 102 -18.14 -7.70 -8.02
N TYR A 103 -17.10 -7.08 -7.44
CA TYR A 103 -15.83 -6.83 -8.10
C TYR A 103 -14.68 -7.49 -7.34
N ILE A 104 -13.68 -7.92 -8.08
CA ILE A 104 -12.40 -8.36 -7.55
C ILE A 104 -11.38 -7.27 -7.85
N ARG A 105 -10.74 -6.74 -6.81
CA ARG A 105 -9.61 -5.85 -6.90
C ARG A 105 -8.35 -6.59 -6.48
N SER A 106 -7.38 -6.64 -7.36
CA SER A 106 -6.08 -7.25 -7.09
C SER A 106 -4.98 -6.22 -7.31
N GLU A 107 -4.01 -6.20 -6.44
CA GLU A 107 -2.84 -5.33 -6.55
C GLU A 107 -1.59 -6.17 -6.68
N HIS A 108 -0.88 -5.99 -7.80
CA HIS A 108 0.51 -6.41 -7.91
C HIS A 108 1.38 -5.35 -7.22
N GLN A 109 2.02 -5.73 -6.13
CA GLN A 109 2.85 -4.85 -5.31
C GLN A 109 4.31 -5.23 -5.48
N ALA A 110 5.15 -4.32 -5.95
CA ALA A 110 6.58 -4.53 -6.13
C ALA A 110 7.40 -3.59 -5.23
N LEU A 111 8.44 -4.11 -4.63
CA LEU A 111 9.40 -3.39 -3.81
C LEU A 111 10.77 -3.43 -4.49
N VAL A 112 11.30 -2.28 -4.82
CA VAL A 112 12.57 -2.12 -5.54
C VAL A 112 13.49 -1.20 -4.78
N ARG A 113 14.70 -1.64 -4.46
CA ARG A 113 15.73 -0.75 -3.90
C ARG A 113 16.43 0.01 -5.02
N LEU A 114 16.38 1.31 -4.93
CA LEU A 114 17.07 2.20 -5.89
C LEU A 114 18.59 2.20 -5.58
N PRO A 115 19.45 1.89 -6.57
CA PRO A 115 20.86 1.65 -6.29
C PRO A 115 21.65 2.90 -5.88
N ARG A 116 21.21 4.09 -6.30
CA ARG A 116 21.91 5.35 -6.01
C ARG A 116 21.53 5.98 -4.70
N SER A 117 20.23 6.04 -4.39
CA SER A 117 19.72 6.68 -3.17
C SER A 117 19.58 5.70 -2.00
N GLY A 118 19.48 4.40 -2.27
CA GLY A 118 19.13 3.40 -1.28
C GLY A 118 17.65 3.43 -0.86
N ALA A 119 16.85 4.34 -1.41
CA ALA A 119 15.42 4.38 -1.16
C ALA A 119 14.72 3.13 -1.69
N VAL A 120 13.60 2.75 -1.07
CA VAL A 120 12.74 1.67 -1.55
C VAL A 120 11.55 2.26 -2.27
N LEU A 121 11.41 1.94 -3.54
CA LEU A 121 10.22 2.24 -4.33
C LEU A 121 9.21 1.11 -4.13
N PHE A 122 8.02 1.44 -3.66
CA PHE A 122 6.86 0.56 -3.61
C PHE A 122 5.93 0.95 -4.76
N ALA A 123 5.85 0.08 -5.76
CA ALA A 123 4.99 0.24 -6.93
C ALA A 123 3.76 -0.66 -6.80
N ILE A 124 2.59 -0.12 -7.07
CA ILE A 124 1.30 -0.83 -6.97
C ILE A 124 0.58 -0.73 -8.30
N HIS A 125 0.37 -1.88 -8.94
CA HIS A 125 -0.46 -2.00 -10.13
C HIS A 125 -1.81 -2.61 -9.76
N THR A 126 -2.89 -1.86 -9.97
CA THR A 126 -4.24 -2.28 -9.59
C THR A 126 -4.98 -2.88 -10.78
N TYR A 127 -5.53 -4.07 -10.58
CA TYR A 127 -6.47 -4.76 -11.48
C TYR A 127 -7.85 -4.74 -10.84
N LEU A 128 -8.88 -4.44 -11.63
CA LEU A 128 -10.27 -4.48 -11.19
C LEU A 128 -11.11 -5.21 -12.23
N ILE A 129 -11.76 -6.28 -11.82
CA ILE A 129 -12.64 -7.07 -12.69
C ILE A 129 -13.99 -7.29 -12.02
N LYS A 130 -15.06 -7.37 -12.83
CA LYS A 130 -16.36 -7.82 -12.36
C LYS A 130 -16.35 -9.33 -12.20
N LYS A 131 -16.90 -9.84 -11.10
CA LYS A 131 -17.07 -11.28 -10.90
C LYS A 131 -17.98 -11.87 -12.00
N PRO A 132 -17.69 -13.07 -12.47
CA PRO A 132 -18.66 -13.82 -13.28
C PRO A 132 -19.99 -13.99 -12.54
N ALA A 133 -21.07 -13.94 -13.28
CA ALA A 133 -22.40 -14.24 -12.75
C ALA A 133 -22.50 -15.71 -12.35
#